data_e121e04e4f348e04d42ace25d8b6dad5
#
_entry.id   e121e04e4f348e04d42ace25d8b6dad5
#
_cell.length_a   1.000
_cell.length_b   1.000
_cell.length_c   1.000
_cell.angle_alpha   90.00
_cell.angle_beta   90.00
_cell.angle_gamma   90.00
#
_symmetry.space_group_name_H-M   'P 1'
#
loop_
_entity.id
_entity.type
_entity.pdbx_description
1 polymer ?
#
loop_
_entity_poly.entity_id
_entity_poly.type
_entity_poly.pdbx_seq_one_letter_code
_entity_poly.pdbx_strand_id
1 'polypeptide(L)'
;MKKEYKIAVAGTGYVGLSIATLLSQHHQVMAVDIVPEKVEMINNRKSPIQDDYIEKYLAEKDLNLTATLDAKEAYSDADFVVIAAPTNVYLKLSVAA
;
A
#
# COMPACT_ATOMS: atom_id res chain seq x y z
N MET A 1 -15.82 16.09 10.38
CA MET A 1 -14.41 15.94 10.72
C MET A 1 -13.79 14.84 9.86
N LYS A 2 -12.70 15.17 9.22
CA LYS A 2 -12.01 14.20 8.37
C LYS A 2 -11.20 13.23 9.23
N LYS A 3 -11.38 11.95 8.99
CA LYS A 3 -10.64 10.93 9.71
C LYS A 3 -9.64 10.24 8.80
N GLU A 4 -8.41 10.12 9.27
CA GLU A 4 -7.36 9.43 8.56
C GLU A 4 -7.14 8.05 9.19
N TYR A 5 -7.13 7.03 8.35
CA TYR A 5 -6.91 5.66 8.81
C TYR A 5 -5.50 5.21 8.50
N LYS A 6 -5.06 4.19 9.22
CA LYS A 6 -3.83 3.47 8.92
C LYS A 6 -4.21 2.20 8.21
N ILE A 7 -3.74 2.04 6.99
CA ILE A 7 -4.13 0.94 6.12
C ILE A 7 -2.88 0.19 5.68
N ALA A 8 -2.89 -1.12 5.85
CA ALA A 8 -1.82 -1.97 5.32
C ALA A 8 -2.33 -2.66 4.07
N VAL A 9 -1.52 -2.66 3.01
CA VAL A 9 -1.84 -3.34 1.77
C VAL A 9 -0.83 -4.46 1.57
N ALA A 10 -1.30 -5.69 1.56
CA ALA A 10 -0.45 -6.86 1.38
C ALA A 10 -0.30 -7.16 -0.10
N GLY A 11 0.92 -7.06 -0.60
CA GLY A 11 1.25 -7.28 -2.00
C GLY A 11 1.36 -5.98 -2.78
N THR A 12 2.37 -5.90 -3.63
CA THR A 12 2.63 -4.71 -4.45
C THR A 12 2.58 -5.01 -5.94
N GLY A 13 1.73 -5.98 -6.33
CA GLY A 13 1.39 -6.20 -7.71
C GLY A 13 0.44 -5.09 -8.19
N TYR A 14 -0.11 -5.26 -9.39
CA TYR A 14 -0.94 -4.24 -9.99
C TYR A 14 -2.12 -3.82 -9.10
N VAL A 15 -2.87 -4.80 -8.59
CA VAL A 15 -4.06 -4.50 -7.79
C VAL A 15 -3.69 -3.86 -6.47
N GLY A 16 -2.73 -4.43 -5.75
CA GLY A 16 -2.32 -3.90 -4.46
C GLY A 16 -1.74 -2.50 -4.57
N LEU A 17 -0.91 -2.28 -5.56
CA LEU A 17 -0.28 -0.98 -5.75
C LEU A 17 -1.29 0.08 -6.22
N SER A 18 -2.26 -0.30 -7.03
CA SER A 18 -3.35 0.59 -7.44
C SER A 18 -4.15 1.04 -6.22
N ILE A 19 -4.52 0.11 -5.36
CA ILE A 19 -5.24 0.42 -4.13
C ILE A 19 -4.40 1.31 -3.22
N ALA A 20 -3.13 0.98 -3.06
CA ALA A 20 -2.23 1.74 -2.21
C ALA A 20 -2.07 3.18 -2.67
N THR A 21 -1.94 3.41 -3.97
CA THR A 21 -1.81 4.76 -4.50
C THR A 21 -3.09 5.57 -4.32
N LEU A 22 -4.24 4.94 -4.48
CA LEU A 22 -5.52 5.63 -4.28
C LEU A 22 -5.74 5.99 -2.81
N LEU A 23 -5.55 5.04 -1.91
CA LEU A 23 -5.82 5.26 -0.50
C LEU A 23 -4.81 6.20 0.16
N SER A 24 -3.57 6.18 -0.29
CA SER A 24 -2.52 7.00 0.31
C SER A 24 -2.64 8.49 -0.01
N GLN A 25 -3.56 8.87 -0.86
CA GLN A 25 -3.87 10.27 -1.08
C GLN A 25 -4.62 10.88 0.11
N HIS A 26 -5.29 10.06 0.90
CA HIS A 26 -6.14 10.52 2.01
C HIS A 26 -5.87 9.81 3.33
N HIS A 27 -5.13 8.72 3.30
CA HIS A 27 -4.87 7.90 4.49
C HIS A 27 -3.41 7.51 4.55
N GLN A 28 -2.97 7.07 5.72
CA GLN A 28 -1.62 6.53 5.87
C GLN A 28 -1.62 5.07 5.41
N VAL A 29 -0.85 4.78 4.38
CA VAL A 29 -0.81 3.44 3.79
C VAL A 29 0.59 2.85 3.90
N MET A 30 0.65 1.61 4.35
CA MET A 30 1.87 0.83 4.39
C MET A 30 1.72 -0.36 3.46
N ALA A 31 2.49 -0.38 2.39
CA ALA A 31 2.47 -1.46 1.41
C ALA A 31 3.50 -2.52 1.81
N VAL A 32 3.09 -3.76 1.88
CA VAL A 32 3.94 -4.85 2.33
C VAL A 32 4.28 -5.76 1.16
N ASP A 33 5.55 -6.06 0.99
CA ASP A 33 6.00 -7.04 0.01
C ASP A 33 7.20 -7.79 0.56
N ILE A 34 7.48 -8.95 -0.01
CA ILE A 34 8.61 -9.78 0.39
C ILE A 34 9.85 -9.54 -0.47
N VAL A 35 9.72 -8.72 -1.51
CA VAL A 35 10.81 -8.44 -2.45
C VAL A 35 11.44 -7.09 -2.12
N PRO A 36 12.69 -7.08 -1.62
CA PRO A 36 13.34 -5.83 -1.21
C PRO A 36 13.43 -4.77 -2.31
N GLU A 37 13.67 -5.18 -3.55
CA GLU A 37 13.78 -4.24 -4.66
C GLU A 37 12.47 -3.48 -4.90
N LYS A 38 11.34 -4.17 -4.76
CA LYS A 38 10.05 -3.52 -4.91
C LYS A 38 9.79 -2.51 -3.81
N VAL A 39 10.13 -2.87 -2.58
CA VAL A 39 9.98 -1.96 -1.44
C VAL A 39 10.81 -0.71 -1.65
N GLU A 40 12.06 -0.87 -2.07
CA GLU A 40 12.94 0.26 -2.32
C GLU A 40 12.39 1.16 -3.44
N MET A 41 11.92 0.57 -4.53
CA MET A 41 11.37 1.34 -5.63
C MET A 41 10.18 2.19 -5.19
N ILE A 42 9.24 1.59 -4.49
CA ILE A 42 8.05 2.31 -4.04
C ILE A 42 8.41 3.46 -3.10
N ASN A 43 9.34 3.25 -2.18
CA ASN A 43 9.79 4.30 -1.28
C ASN A 43 10.52 5.43 -2.01
N ASN A 44 11.10 5.13 -3.16
CA ASN A 44 11.71 6.13 -4.03
C ASN A 44 10.73 6.65 -5.08
N ARG A 45 9.45 6.34 -4.94
CA ARG A 45 8.37 6.77 -5.83
C ARG A 45 8.55 6.28 -7.27
N LYS A 46 9.08 5.07 -7.40
CA LYS A 46 9.21 4.40 -8.69
C LYS A 46 8.32 3.16 -8.68
N SER A 47 7.62 2.95 -9.79
CA SER A 47 6.74 1.79 -9.90
C SER A 47 7.51 0.52 -10.23
N PRO A 48 7.32 -0.56 -9.46
CA PRO A 48 7.91 -1.85 -9.81
C PRO A 48 7.19 -2.57 -10.96
N ILE A 49 6.08 -2.00 -11.43
CA ILE A 49 5.34 -2.53 -12.57
C ILE A 49 5.15 -1.46 -13.63
N GLN A 50 4.96 -1.87 -14.87
CA GLN A 50 4.71 -0.95 -15.97
C GLN A 50 3.21 -0.63 -16.04
N ASP A 51 2.83 0.51 -15.46
CA ASP A 51 1.47 0.99 -15.49
C ASP A 51 1.49 2.51 -15.44
N ASP A 52 0.94 3.15 -16.45
CA ASP A 52 1.01 4.60 -16.60
C ASP A 52 0.37 5.34 -15.44
N TYR A 53 -0.74 4.86 -14.92
CA TYR A 53 -1.41 5.52 -13.81
C TYR A 53 -0.62 5.42 -12.52
N ILE A 54 -0.10 4.22 -12.23
CA ILE A 54 0.68 4.01 -11.02
C ILE A 54 1.96 4.83 -11.07
N GLU A 55 2.65 4.81 -12.20
CA GLU A 55 3.88 5.60 -12.37
C GLU A 55 3.61 7.09 -12.19
N LYS A 56 2.51 7.56 -12.78
CA LYS A 56 2.13 8.96 -12.68
C LYS A 56 1.77 9.35 -11.25
N TYR A 57 0.98 8.52 -10.57
CA TYR A 57 0.57 8.81 -9.20
C TYR A 57 1.75 8.83 -8.24
N LEU A 58 2.67 7.89 -8.38
CA LEU A 58 3.87 7.86 -7.54
C LEU A 58 4.76 9.09 -7.75
N ALA A 59 4.86 9.53 -9.00
CA ALA A 59 5.73 10.65 -9.36
C ALA A 59 5.11 12.01 -9.04
N GLU A 60 3.80 12.16 -9.19
CA GLU A 60 3.15 13.47 -9.17
C GLU A 60 2.28 13.73 -7.95
N LYS A 61 1.73 12.68 -7.33
CA LYS A 61 0.81 12.87 -6.21
C LYS A 61 1.57 12.87 -4.88
N ASP A 62 1.05 13.63 -3.94
CA ASP A 62 1.56 13.63 -2.59
C ASP A 62 0.92 12.47 -1.84
N LEU A 63 1.66 11.38 -1.70
CA LEU A 63 1.15 10.15 -1.13
C LEU A 63 1.74 9.87 0.25
N ASN A 64 0.89 9.58 1.21
CA ASN A 64 1.32 9.10 2.52
C ASN A 64 1.50 7.58 2.43
N LEU A 65 2.49 7.17 1.66
CA LEU A 65 2.75 5.78 1.32
C LEU A 65 4.17 5.38 1.70
N THR A 66 4.27 4.31 2.46
CA THR A 66 5.54 3.69 2.81
C THR A 66 5.47 2.22 2.47
N ALA A 67 6.50 1.70 1.84
CA ALA A 67 6.61 0.26 1.60
C ALA A 67 7.54 -0.36 2.63
N THR A 68 7.26 -1.60 3.02
CA THR A 68 8.05 -2.29 4.03
C THR A 68 8.11 -3.78 3.77
N LEU A 69 9.18 -4.41 4.26
CA LEU A 69 9.29 -5.87 4.31
C LEU A 69 8.71 -6.42 5.62
N ASP A 70 8.41 -5.56 6.56
CA ASP A 70 7.95 -5.96 7.89
C ASP A 70 6.43 -6.02 7.96
N ALA A 71 5.90 -7.19 7.61
CA ALA A 71 4.45 -7.42 7.62
C ALA A 71 3.87 -7.31 9.02
N LYS A 72 4.58 -7.80 10.02
CA LYS A 72 4.08 -7.79 11.38
C LYS A 72 3.85 -6.37 11.89
N GLU A 73 4.82 -5.51 11.66
CA GLU A 73 4.70 -4.10 12.06
C GLU A 73 3.56 -3.42 11.31
N ALA A 74 3.48 -3.64 10.01
CA ALA A 74 2.46 -3.01 9.19
C ALA A 74 1.06 -3.43 9.63
N TYR A 75 0.85 -4.72 9.85
CA TYR A 75 -0.48 -5.24 10.17
C TYR A 75 -0.90 -4.91 11.60
N SER A 76 0.02 -4.93 12.54
CA SER A 76 -0.34 -4.70 13.94
C SER A 76 -0.76 -3.26 14.22
N ASP A 77 -0.33 -2.32 13.41
CA ASP A 77 -0.67 -0.91 13.57
C ASP A 77 -1.81 -0.45 12.65
N ALA A 78 -2.30 -1.33 11.81
CA ALA A 78 -3.30 -0.97 10.81
C ALA A 78 -4.72 -1.02 11.33
N ASP A 79 -5.53 -0.06 10.91
CA ASP A 79 -6.98 -0.10 11.14
C ASP A 79 -7.64 -1.08 10.17
N PHE A 80 -7.11 -1.16 8.94
CA PHE A 80 -7.60 -2.06 7.91
C PHE A 80 -6.42 -2.74 7.22
N VAL A 81 -6.62 -3.99 6.83
CA VAL A 81 -5.64 -4.72 6.03
C VAL A 81 -6.30 -5.15 4.74
N VAL A 82 -5.74 -4.73 3.61
CA VAL A 82 -6.20 -5.11 2.28
C VAL A 82 -5.24 -6.17 1.76
N ILE A 83 -5.76 -7.36 1.48
CA ILE A 83 -4.95 -8.44 0.93
C ILE A 83 -5.25 -8.54 -0.55
N ALA A 84 -4.27 -8.20 -1.37
CA ALA A 84 -4.39 -8.22 -2.82
C ALA A 84 -3.71 -9.45 -3.38
N ALA A 85 -4.51 -10.42 -3.78
CA ALA A 85 -4.01 -11.62 -4.46
C ALA A 85 -4.06 -11.40 -5.97
N PRO A 86 -3.36 -12.22 -6.77
CA PRO A 86 -3.33 -12.02 -8.22
C PRO A 86 -4.70 -11.96 -8.90
N THR A 87 -5.69 -12.68 -8.37
CA THR A 87 -7.02 -12.73 -8.97
C THR A 87 -8.12 -12.21 -8.06
N ASN A 88 -7.84 -11.97 -6.78
CA ASN A 88 -8.85 -11.59 -5.81
C ASN A 88 -8.31 -10.55 -4.84
N VAL A 89 -9.24 -9.75 -4.32
CA VAL A 89 -8.92 -8.80 -3.25
C VAL A 89 -9.78 -9.17 -2.04
N TYR A 90 -9.13 -9.29 -0.90
CA TYR A 90 -9.80 -9.57 0.36
C TYR A 90 -9.59 -8.41 1.31
N LEU A 91 -10.67 -7.96 1.93
CA LEU A 91 -10.61 -6.93 2.95
C LEU A 91 -10.86 -7.56 4.30
N LYS A 92 -9.92 -7.39 5.21
CA LYS A 92 -10.08 -7.84 6.57
C LYS A 92 -10.01 -6.65 7.51
N LEU A 93 -11.06 -6.50 8.31
CA LEU A 93 -11.06 -5.48 9.35
C LEU A 93 -10.19 -5.94 10.50
N SER A 94 -9.22 -5.09 10.86
CA SER A 94 -8.41 -5.32 12.02
C SER A 94 -9.11 -4.66 13.21
N VAL A 95 -9.59 -5.48 14.13
CA VAL A 95 -10.21 -4.96 15.34
C VAL A 95 -9.13 -4.87 16.40
N ALA A 96 -8.75 -3.65 16.72
CA ALA A 96 -7.82 -3.43 17.81
C ALA A 96 -8.53 -3.74 19.12
N ALA A 97 -8.00 -4.66 19.82
CA ALA A 97 -8.56 -5.03 21.12
C ALA A 97 -8.15 -4.01 22.17
#